data_b85deffd04ba1548eedb6b80bb0b6784
#
_entry.id   b85deffd04ba1548eedb6b80bb0b6784
#
_cell.length_a   1.000
_cell.length_b   1.000
_cell.length_c   1.000
_cell.angle_alpha   90.00
_cell.angle_beta   90.00
_cell.angle_gamma   90.00
#
_symmetry.space_group_name_H-M   'P 1'
#
loop_
_entity.id
_entity.type
_entity.pdbx_description
1 polymer ?
#
loop_
_entity_poly.entity_id
_entity_poly.type
_entity_poly.pdbx_seq_one_letter_code
_entity_poly.pdbx_strand_id
1 'polypeptide(L)'
;MNNDEKYNAVISAMQDFTYDWKHENYDDPSKPILKITKSSLGSFDWCPKKYDFSYIQRLPQDQTDAMLKGTICHTTRENFFNTFDVKKAESMTPDELYEYCQSLHPIDEYLDISITQSAFEAERFIEARDADKINEYLPVCNEGKFDANITIDKDTNPKFPLKRDYKIHIQGIIDRIFEENGGYIPFEYKTGPWKDYKGTSMRKEMAFYQLLIENAEDEVLIKNGLDPNKRVTHWGWYYPVSNYVFSQEVKTRTMTSVMNNIAKLIWSYENSHFPAKFFYKTCSHCSFFGICDAAQTDTWL
;
A
#
# COMPACT_ATOMS: atom_id res chain seq x y z
N MET A 1 -2.62 -23.25 -7.09
CA MET A 1 -2.09 -22.84 -5.77
C MET A 1 -3.30 -22.70 -4.85
N ASN A 2 -3.35 -23.39 -3.73
CA ASN A 2 -4.42 -23.22 -2.76
C ASN A 2 -4.22 -21.87 -2.01
N ASN A 3 -5.22 -21.46 -1.21
CA ASN A 3 -5.18 -20.18 -0.51
C ASN A 3 -4.02 -20.10 0.50
N ASP A 4 -3.65 -21.21 1.14
CA ASP A 4 -2.54 -21.26 2.08
C ASP A 4 -1.19 -21.10 1.37
N GLU A 5 -1.04 -21.68 0.18
CA GLU A 5 0.18 -21.52 -0.63
C GLU A 5 0.34 -20.06 -1.11
N LYS A 6 -0.77 -19.42 -1.52
CA LYS A 6 -0.74 -17.99 -1.91
C LYS A 6 -0.39 -17.11 -0.72
N TYR A 7 -0.98 -17.38 0.43
CA TYR A 7 -0.70 -16.63 1.65
C TYR A 7 0.77 -16.79 2.07
N ASN A 8 1.26 -18.02 2.13
CA ASN A 8 2.65 -18.29 2.51
C ASN A 8 3.64 -17.64 1.52
N ALA A 9 3.29 -17.60 0.22
CA ALA A 9 4.09 -16.89 -0.78
C ALA A 9 4.10 -15.38 -0.52
N VAL A 10 2.96 -14.78 -0.15
CA VAL A 10 2.88 -13.34 0.21
C VAL A 10 3.68 -13.04 1.47
N ILE A 11 3.55 -13.87 2.52
CA ILE A 11 4.31 -13.68 3.77
C ILE A 11 5.80 -13.87 3.52
N SER A 12 6.21 -14.89 2.78
CA SER A 12 7.61 -15.09 2.41
C SER A 12 8.14 -13.90 1.64
N ALA A 13 7.41 -13.42 0.62
CA ALA A 13 7.78 -12.24 -0.12
C ALA A 13 7.90 -10.99 0.78
N MET A 14 6.98 -10.78 1.73
CA MET A 14 7.07 -9.68 2.69
C MET A 14 8.31 -9.77 3.58
N GLN A 15 8.69 -10.97 4.00
CA GLN A 15 9.88 -11.22 4.83
C GLN A 15 11.19 -11.05 4.03
N ASP A 16 11.18 -11.42 2.75
CA ASP A 16 12.35 -11.26 1.86
C ASP A 16 12.64 -9.79 1.53
N PHE A 17 11.74 -8.88 1.86
CA PHE A 17 11.87 -7.44 1.57
C PHE A 17 12.62 -6.63 2.63
N THR A 18 13.10 -7.23 3.68
CA THR A 18 13.84 -6.49 4.73
C THR A 18 15.26 -7.03 4.85
N TYR A 19 16.25 -6.14 4.66
CA TYR A 19 17.64 -6.46 4.98
C TYR A 19 17.85 -6.37 6.48
N ASP A 20 18.65 -7.28 7.04
CA ASP A 20 19.20 -7.09 8.37
C ASP A 20 20.12 -5.86 8.35
N TRP A 21 20.03 -5.01 9.39
CA TRP A 21 20.92 -3.86 9.57
C TRP A 21 22.40 -4.24 9.58
N LYS A 22 22.74 -5.43 10.01
CA LYS A 22 24.10 -5.97 10.01
C LYS A 22 24.56 -6.51 8.66
N HIS A 23 23.78 -6.23 7.60
CA HIS A 23 24.12 -6.67 6.25
C HIS A 23 25.47 -6.09 5.79
N GLU A 24 26.15 -6.81 4.90
CA GLU A 24 27.46 -6.48 4.29
C GLU A 24 27.52 -5.04 3.72
N ASN A 25 26.40 -4.44 3.39
CA ASN A 25 26.32 -3.09 2.82
C ASN A 25 26.45 -1.97 3.87
N TYR A 26 26.45 -2.28 5.17
CA TYR A 26 26.45 -1.23 6.21
C TYR A 26 27.67 -0.28 6.08
N ASP A 27 28.82 -0.82 5.75
CA ASP A 27 30.07 -0.06 5.62
C ASP A 27 30.26 0.60 4.24
N ASP A 28 29.40 0.28 3.26
CA ASP A 28 29.41 0.86 1.92
C ASP A 28 28.29 1.90 1.74
N PRO A 29 28.57 3.21 1.87
CA PRO A 29 27.55 4.25 1.74
C PRO A 29 26.93 4.35 0.36
N SER A 30 27.50 3.70 -0.66
CA SER A 30 26.93 3.66 -2.02
C SER A 30 25.76 2.69 -2.16
N LYS A 31 25.64 1.73 -1.24
CA LYS A 31 24.64 0.66 -1.29
C LYS A 31 23.48 0.90 -0.31
N PRO A 32 22.27 0.45 -0.65
CA PRO A 32 21.16 0.51 0.28
C PRO A 32 21.38 -0.47 1.42
N ILE A 33 21.17 0.01 2.66
CA ILE A 33 21.36 -0.78 3.88
C ILE A 33 20.09 -1.42 4.38
N LEU A 34 18.94 -0.94 3.93
CA LEU A 34 17.63 -1.39 4.37
C LEU A 34 16.67 -1.40 3.19
N LYS A 35 15.81 -2.40 3.15
CA LYS A 35 14.73 -2.51 2.18
C LYS A 35 13.41 -2.28 2.89
N ILE A 36 12.62 -1.33 2.41
CA ILE A 36 11.39 -0.88 3.06
C ILE A 36 10.23 -1.01 2.08
N THR A 37 9.13 -1.58 2.55
CA THR A 37 7.83 -1.59 1.86
C THR A 37 6.82 -0.73 2.60
N LYS A 38 5.71 -0.38 1.92
CA LYS A 38 4.54 0.25 2.54
C LYS A 38 4.11 -0.51 3.82
N SER A 39 4.01 -1.83 3.72
CA SER A 39 3.55 -2.70 4.82
C SER A 39 4.54 -2.75 5.98
N SER A 40 5.85 -2.83 5.69
CA SER A 40 6.88 -2.84 6.74
C SER A 40 6.94 -1.50 7.48
N LEU A 41 6.92 -0.38 6.74
CA LEU A 41 6.89 0.96 7.33
C LEU A 41 5.59 1.21 8.13
N GLY A 42 4.46 0.75 7.60
CA GLY A 42 3.16 0.80 8.30
C GLY A 42 3.18 0.00 9.60
N SER A 43 3.78 -1.19 9.61
CA SER A 43 3.95 -2.02 10.81
C SER A 43 4.80 -1.30 11.85
N PHE A 44 5.91 -0.65 11.44
CA PHE A 44 6.75 0.14 12.33
C PHE A 44 6.01 1.36 12.90
N ASP A 45 5.28 2.10 12.07
CA ASP A 45 4.48 3.26 12.52
C ASP A 45 3.39 2.84 13.51
N TRP A 46 2.77 1.68 13.27
CA TRP A 46 1.77 1.12 14.17
C TRP A 46 2.40 0.71 15.51
N CYS A 47 3.46 -0.12 15.52
CA CYS A 47 4.18 -0.53 16.70
C CYS A 47 5.61 -0.99 16.34
N PRO A 48 6.69 -0.27 16.77
CA PRO A 48 8.05 -0.70 16.50
C PRO A 48 8.37 -2.12 16.99
N LYS A 49 7.79 -2.56 18.11
CA LYS A 49 7.98 -3.93 18.62
C LYS A 49 7.34 -4.98 17.71
N LYS A 50 6.18 -4.68 17.11
CA LYS A 50 5.59 -5.56 16.09
C LYS A 50 6.48 -5.66 14.86
N TYR A 51 7.05 -4.55 14.42
CA TYR A 51 8.02 -4.55 13.33
C TYR A 51 9.24 -5.43 13.66
N ASP A 52 9.81 -5.30 14.86
CA ASP A 52 10.90 -6.14 15.35
C ASP A 52 10.55 -7.64 15.24
N PHE A 53 9.42 -8.05 15.78
CA PHE A 53 8.95 -9.43 15.70
C PHE A 53 8.75 -9.93 14.26
N SER A 54 8.11 -9.10 13.40
CA SER A 54 7.74 -9.50 12.05
C SER A 54 8.92 -9.51 11.07
N TYR A 55 9.78 -8.49 11.12
CA TYR A 55 10.77 -8.22 10.06
C TYR A 55 12.22 -8.44 10.49
N ILE A 56 12.53 -8.30 11.77
CA ILE A 56 13.90 -8.53 12.29
C ILE A 56 14.01 -9.97 12.80
N GLN A 57 13.12 -10.38 13.71
CA GLN A 57 13.12 -11.71 14.28
C GLN A 57 12.43 -12.75 13.38
N ARG A 58 11.61 -12.28 12.41
CA ARG A 58 10.87 -13.12 11.44
C ARG A 58 10.02 -14.19 12.11
N LEU A 59 9.37 -13.82 13.22
CA LEU A 59 8.49 -14.75 13.92
C LEU A 59 7.25 -15.07 13.05
N PRO A 60 6.79 -16.32 13.07
CA PRO A 60 5.61 -16.72 12.31
C PRO A 60 4.38 -15.93 12.75
N GLN A 61 3.52 -15.61 11.79
CA GLN A 61 2.25 -14.94 12.02
C GLN A 61 1.12 -15.82 11.50
N ASP A 62 0.06 -15.93 12.29
CA ASP A 62 -1.13 -16.65 11.83
C ASP A 62 -1.84 -15.81 10.74
N GLN A 63 -2.33 -16.52 9.73
CA GLN A 63 -3.21 -15.93 8.72
C GLN A 63 -4.54 -15.55 9.38
N THR A 64 -4.98 -14.32 9.16
CA THR A 64 -6.31 -13.90 9.57
C THR A 64 -7.29 -13.95 8.39
N ASP A 65 -8.58 -14.19 8.68
CA ASP A 65 -9.64 -14.14 7.65
C ASP A 65 -9.65 -12.81 6.89
N ALA A 66 -9.33 -11.72 7.57
CA ALA A 66 -9.22 -10.40 6.95
C ALA A 66 -8.09 -10.31 5.90
N MET A 67 -6.96 -11.00 6.13
CA MET A 67 -5.84 -11.07 5.17
C MET A 67 -6.23 -11.93 3.97
N LEU A 68 -6.85 -13.08 4.21
CA LEU A 68 -7.35 -13.97 3.15
C LEU A 68 -8.37 -13.24 2.27
N LYS A 69 -9.36 -12.61 2.88
CA LYS A 69 -10.34 -11.76 2.19
C LYS A 69 -9.67 -10.68 1.35
N GLY A 70 -8.67 -9.99 1.91
CA GLY A 70 -7.87 -9.00 1.20
C GLY A 70 -7.29 -9.57 -0.09
N THR A 71 -6.58 -10.70 -0.01
CA THR A 71 -5.94 -11.36 -1.15
C THR A 71 -6.95 -11.74 -2.24
N ILE A 72 -8.08 -12.37 -1.86
CA ILE A 72 -9.12 -12.78 -2.83
C ILE A 72 -9.69 -11.56 -3.54
N CYS A 73 -10.09 -10.52 -2.79
CA CYS A 73 -10.66 -9.32 -3.37
C CYS A 73 -9.67 -8.54 -4.26
N HIS A 74 -8.38 -8.51 -3.93
CA HIS A 74 -7.36 -7.89 -4.78
C HIS A 74 -7.21 -8.63 -6.12
N THR A 75 -7.12 -9.96 -6.11
CA THR A 75 -7.04 -10.76 -7.34
C THR A 75 -8.27 -10.55 -8.24
N THR A 76 -9.46 -10.49 -7.66
CA THR A 76 -10.70 -10.24 -8.40
C THR A 76 -10.68 -8.89 -9.11
N ARG A 77 -10.17 -7.85 -8.46
CA ARG A 77 -10.09 -6.49 -9.02
C ARG A 77 -9.01 -6.33 -10.08
N GLU A 78 -7.89 -7.00 -9.90
CA GLU A 78 -6.86 -7.07 -10.94
C GLU A 78 -7.45 -7.60 -12.24
N ASN A 79 -8.22 -8.68 -12.15
CA ASN A 79 -8.86 -9.30 -13.31
C ASN A 79 -9.94 -8.42 -13.95
N PHE A 80 -10.66 -7.58 -13.20
CA PHE A 80 -11.68 -6.70 -13.76
C PHE A 80 -11.13 -5.82 -14.88
N PHE A 81 -10.10 -5.03 -14.62
CA PHE A 81 -9.53 -4.12 -15.63
C PHE A 81 -8.77 -4.85 -16.75
N ASN A 82 -8.28 -6.07 -16.50
CA ASN A 82 -7.66 -6.89 -17.52
C ASN A 82 -8.69 -7.48 -18.51
N THR A 83 -9.97 -7.54 -18.11
CA THR A 83 -11.05 -8.15 -18.91
C THR A 83 -12.10 -7.14 -19.38
N PHE A 84 -12.09 -5.90 -18.86
CA PHE A 84 -13.05 -4.87 -19.24
C PHE A 84 -12.81 -4.39 -20.69
N ASP A 85 -13.81 -4.60 -21.54
CA ASP A 85 -13.77 -4.16 -22.94
C ASP A 85 -14.46 -2.80 -23.09
N VAL A 86 -13.65 -1.75 -23.23
CA VAL A 86 -14.12 -0.36 -23.40
C VAL A 86 -15.04 -0.22 -24.61
N LYS A 87 -14.65 -0.80 -25.77
CA LYS A 87 -15.43 -0.66 -27.01
C LYS A 87 -16.82 -1.29 -26.89
N LYS A 88 -16.91 -2.42 -26.21
CA LYS A 88 -18.17 -3.06 -25.91
C LYS A 88 -19.02 -2.21 -24.96
N ALA A 89 -18.41 -1.61 -23.93
CA ALA A 89 -19.08 -0.81 -22.92
C ALA A 89 -19.60 0.54 -23.44
N GLU A 90 -18.93 1.14 -24.44
CA GLU A 90 -19.33 2.44 -25.01
C GLU A 90 -20.78 2.49 -25.54
N SER A 91 -21.26 1.39 -26.09
CA SER A 91 -22.60 1.31 -26.69
C SER A 91 -23.70 0.84 -25.73
N MET A 92 -23.34 0.47 -24.50
CA MET A 92 -24.26 -0.07 -23.51
C MET A 92 -25.12 1.02 -22.87
N THR A 93 -26.37 0.69 -22.61
CA THR A 93 -27.21 1.47 -21.67
C THR A 93 -26.64 1.34 -20.24
N PRO A 94 -27.02 2.23 -19.30
CA PRO A 94 -26.58 2.12 -17.92
C PRO A 94 -26.88 0.75 -17.29
N ASP A 95 -28.05 0.17 -17.54
CA ASP A 95 -28.45 -1.12 -16.97
C ASP A 95 -27.61 -2.26 -17.58
N GLU A 96 -27.39 -2.28 -18.89
CA GLU A 96 -26.55 -3.26 -19.57
C GLU A 96 -25.09 -3.16 -19.08
N LEU A 97 -24.58 -1.93 -18.88
CA LEU A 97 -23.23 -1.71 -18.37
C LEU A 97 -23.09 -2.24 -16.95
N TYR A 98 -24.11 -2.04 -16.13
CA TYR A 98 -24.13 -2.55 -14.76
C TYR A 98 -24.07 -4.08 -14.73
N GLU A 99 -24.89 -4.75 -15.53
CA GLU A 99 -24.88 -6.21 -15.67
C GLU A 99 -23.53 -6.70 -16.23
N TYR A 100 -22.97 -5.98 -17.20
CA TYR A 100 -21.66 -6.29 -17.77
C TYR A 100 -20.56 -6.19 -16.71
N CYS A 101 -20.49 -5.11 -15.95
CA CYS A 101 -19.51 -4.97 -14.87
C CYS A 101 -19.65 -6.08 -13.81
N GLN A 102 -20.88 -6.46 -13.44
CA GLN A 102 -21.13 -7.58 -12.54
C GLN A 102 -20.62 -8.90 -13.10
N SER A 103 -20.81 -9.14 -14.40
CA SER A 103 -20.38 -10.38 -15.05
C SER A 103 -18.87 -10.59 -15.09
N LEU A 104 -18.08 -9.52 -14.90
CA LEU A 104 -16.61 -9.59 -14.84
C LEU A 104 -16.08 -10.02 -13.47
N HIS A 105 -16.94 -10.09 -12.44
CA HIS A 105 -16.58 -10.55 -11.12
C HIS A 105 -16.98 -12.01 -10.89
N PRO A 106 -16.15 -12.82 -10.23
CA PRO A 106 -16.54 -14.16 -9.86
C PRO A 106 -17.64 -14.14 -8.80
N ILE A 107 -18.51 -15.16 -8.85
CA ILE A 107 -19.49 -15.43 -7.77
C ILE A 107 -18.77 -16.19 -6.70
N ASP A 108 -18.41 -15.51 -5.62
CA ASP A 108 -17.74 -16.07 -4.45
C ASP A 108 -18.37 -15.58 -3.15
N GLU A 109 -17.75 -15.89 -2.02
CA GLU A 109 -18.21 -15.47 -0.69
C GLU A 109 -18.17 -13.96 -0.45
N TYR A 110 -17.55 -13.19 -1.35
CA TYR A 110 -17.43 -11.72 -1.28
C TYR A 110 -18.27 -11.01 -2.35
N LEU A 111 -19.32 -11.67 -2.84
CA LEU A 111 -20.20 -11.16 -3.90
C LEU A 111 -20.75 -9.76 -3.58
N ASP A 112 -21.13 -9.48 -2.34
CA ASP A 112 -21.63 -8.16 -1.95
C ASP A 112 -20.62 -7.04 -2.22
N ILE A 113 -19.32 -7.32 -2.00
CA ILE A 113 -18.25 -6.35 -2.30
C ILE A 113 -18.10 -6.19 -3.80
N SER A 114 -18.18 -7.28 -4.54
CA SER A 114 -18.09 -7.29 -6.01
C SER A 114 -19.24 -6.51 -6.65
N ILE A 115 -20.46 -6.67 -6.14
CA ILE A 115 -21.64 -5.91 -6.60
C ILE A 115 -21.42 -4.41 -6.38
N THR A 116 -21.03 -4.00 -5.16
CA THR A 116 -20.79 -2.57 -4.86
C THR A 116 -19.68 -1.99 -5.73
N GLN A 117 -18.65 -2.77 -6.00
CA GLN A 117 -17.55 -2.34 -6.87
C GLN A 117 -18.00 -2.23 -8.33
N SER A 118 -18.81 -3.17 -8.83
CA SER A 118 -19.36 -3.13 -10.20
C SER A 118 -20.20 -1.87 -10.42
N ALA A 119 -20.99 -1.49 -9.42
CA ALA A 119 -21.74 -0.26 -9.40
C ALA A 119 -20.84 0.97 -9.56
N PHE A 120 -19.83 1.05 -8.74
CA PHE A 120 -18.88 2.14 -8.76
C PHE A 120 -18.12 2.25 -10.10
N GLU A 121 -17.69 1.13 -10.66
CA GLU A 121 -16.98 1.14 -11.95
C GLU A 121 -17.92 1.47 -13.13
N ALA A 122 -19.17 1.03 -13.11
CA ALA A 122 -20.15 1.41 -14.10
C ALA A 122 -20.46 2.92 -14.04
N GLU A 123 -20.66 3.48 -12.84
CA GLU A 123 -20.87 4.93 -12.66
C GLU A 123 -19.68 5.73 -13.19
N ARG A 124 -18.45 5.36 -12.82
CA ARG A 124 -17.22 6.00 -13.33
C ARG A 124 -17.11 5.96 -14.83
N PHE A 125 -17.47 4.81 -15.44
CA PHE A 125 -17.43 4.68 -16.91
C PHE A 125 -18.46 5.59 -17.58
N ILE A 126 -19.68 5.66 -17.04
CA ILE A 126 -20.73 6.55 -17.53
C ILE A 126 -20.26 8.01 -17.45
N GLU A 127 -19.74 8.43 -16.31
CA GLU A 127 -19.21 9.79 -16.13
C GLU A 127 -18.09 10.11 -17.11
N ALA A 128 -17.15 9.20 -17.32
CA ALA A 128 -16.06 9.36 -18.29
C ALA A 128 -16.57 9.43 -19.73
N ARG A 129 -17.53 8.59 -20.09
CA ARG A 129 -18.17 8.58 -21.41
C ARG A 129 -18.91 9.90 -21.69
N ASP A 130 -19.74 10.32 -20.75
CA ASP A 130 -20.58 11.53 -20.89
C ASP A 130 -19.74 12.82 -20.91
N ALA A 131 -18.53 12.78 -20.31
CA ALA A 131 -17.54 13.86 -20.35
C ALA A 131 -16.59 13.80 -21.57
N ASP A 132 -16.73 12.81 -22.46
CA ASP A 132 -15.78 12.53 -23.58
C ASP A 132 -14.34 12.27 -23.09
N LYS A 133 -14.22 11.56 -21.95
CA LYS A 133 -12.96 11.28 -21.26
C LYS A 133 -12.72 9.78 -20.99
N ILE A 134 -13.24 8.93 -21.88
CA ILE A 134 -13.11 7.46 -21.74
C ILE A 134 -11.65 7.02 -21.57
N ASN A 135 -10.72 7.74 -22.17
CA ASN A 135 -9.29 7.46 -22.05
C ASN A 135 -8.76 7.62 -20.61
N GLU A 136 -9.46 8.39 -19.77
CA GLU A 136 -9.10 8.59 -18.35
C GLU A 136 -9.72 7.51 -17.42
N TYR A 137 -10.65 6.69 -17.95
CA TYR A 137 -11.32 5.65 -17.16
C TYR A 137 -10.41 4.49 -16.80
N LEU A 138 -9.66 3.97 -17.77
CA LEU A 138 -8.77 2.84 -17.52
C LEU A 138 -7.53 3.30 -16.74
N PRO A 139 -7.06 2.50 -15.78
CA PRO A 139 -5.78 2.77 -15.15
C PRO A 139 -4.65 2.63 -16.18
N VAL A 140 -3.68 3.53 -16.14
CA VAL A 140 -2.45 3.41 -16.95
C VAL A 140 -1.54 2.33 -16.41
N CYS A 141 -1.71 1.97 -15.13
CA CYS A 141 -1.00 0.88 -14.47
C CYS A 141 -1.95 0.14 -13.51
N ASN A 142 -1.93 -1.20 -13.59
CA ASN A 142 -2.73 -2.10 -12.77
C ASN A 142 -1.80 -3.09 -12.06
N GLU A 143 -1.80 -3.14 -10.70
CA GLU A 143 -0.89 -3.95 -9.88
C GLU A 143 0.59 -3.75 -10.25
N GLY A 144 0.98 -2.48 -10.44
CA GLY A 144 2.32 -2.12 -10.86
C GLY A 144 3.37 -2.34 -9.77
N LYS A 145 4.49 -2.97 -10.16
CA LYS A 145 5.63 -3.19 -9.26
C LYS A 145 6.66 -2.08 -9.46
N PHE A 146 6.92 -1.35 -8.39
CA PHE A 146 7.87 -0.26 -8.36
C PHE A 146 8.94 -0.50 -7.32
N ASP A 147 10.13 -0.03 -7.62
CA ASP A 147 11.25 0.05 -6.69
C ASP A 147 12.09 1.29 -6.97
N ALA A 148 12.74 1.80 -5.92
CA ALA A 148 13.59 2.98 -6.02
C ALA A 148 14.64 2.98 -4.90
N ASN A 149 15.75 3.66 -5.16
CA ASN A 149 16.73 3.97 -4.13
C ASN A 149 16.59 5.44 -3.73
N ILE A 150 16.47 5.69 -2.44
CA ILE A 150 16.40 7.06 -1.89
C ILE A 150 17.49 7.27 -0.84
N THR A 151 17.89 8.52 -0.66
CA THR A 151 18.79 8.92 0.42
C THR A 151 18.00 9.55 1.54
N ILE A 152 18.30 9.14 2.76
CA ILE A 152 17.78 9.74 4.00
C ILE A 152 18.92 10.50 4.65
N ASP A 153 18.82 11.82 4.64
CA ASP A 153 19.81 12.68 5.27
C ASP A 153 19.80 12.52 6.78
N LYS A 154 20.97 12.64 7.39
CA LYS A 154 21.15 12.48 8.86
C LYS A 154 20.23 13.39 9.68
N ASP A 155 19.87 14.55 9.16
CA ASP A 155 19.06 15.58 9.81
C ASP A 155 17.58 15.53 9.38
N THR A 156 17.15 14.55 8.59
CA THR A 156 15.76 14.42 8.10
C THR A 156 14.75 14.47 9.25
N ASN A 157 15.05 13.85 10.38
CA ASN A 157 14.20 13.92 11.57
C ASN A 157 14.98 14.45 12.78
N PRO A 158 14.82 15.72 13.16
CA PRO A 158 15.59 16.32 14.28
C PRO A 158 15.40 15.62 15.64
N LYS A 159 14.29 14.87 15.82
CA LYS A 159 14.05 14.10 17.06
C LYS A 159 14.78 12.76 17.06
N PHE A 160 15.19 12.30 15.91
CA PHE A 160 15.85 11.01 15.69
C PHE A 160 17.02 11.21 14.71
N PRO A 161 18.06 11.98 15.12
CA PRO A 161 19.19 12.27 14.25
C PRO A 161 19.98 10.99 13.96
N LEU A 162 20.39 10.81 12.72
CA LEU A 162 21.15 9.65 12.27
C LEU A 162 22.66 9.92 12.37
N LYS A 163 23.46 8.87 12.46
CA LYS A 163 24.93 8.98 12.50
C LYS A 163 25.51 9.52 11.20
N ARG A 164 24.84 9.25 10.07
CA ARG A 164 25.23 9.70 8.73
C ARG A 164 24.00 9.67 7.81
N ASP A 165 24.16 10.08 6.57
CA ASP A 165 23.19 9.85 5.51
C ASP A 165 23.18 8.37 5.13
N TYR A 166 21.98 7.86 4.82
CA TYR A 166 21.81 6.46 4.46
C TYR A 166 21.06 6.31 3.14
N LYS A 167 21.57 5.44 2.27
CA LYS A 167 20.84 4.96 1.12
C LYS A 167 19.94 3.79 1.54
N ILE A 168 18.69 3.83 1.15
CA ILE A 168 17.73 2.76 1.37
C ILE A 168 17.04 2.39 0.06
N HIS A 169 16.59 1.15 -0.02
CA HIS A 169 15.78 0.66 -1.12
C HIS A 169 14.31 0.62 -0.67
N ILE A 170 13.45 1.29 -1.42
CA ILE A 170 12.00 1.25 -1.21
C ILE A 170 11.35 0.44 -2.33
N GLN A 171 10.32 -0.32 -2.01
CA GLN A 171 9.64 -1.20 -2.96
C GLN A 171 8.18 -1.36 -2.62
N GLY A 172 7.33 -1.55 -3.63
CA GLY A 172 5.91 -1.83 -3.43
C GLY A 172 5.17 -2.21 -4.70
N ILE A 173 3.95 -2.67 -4.50
CA ILE A 173 2.96 -2.87 -5.55
C ILE A 173 1.90 -1.80 -5.33
N ILE A 174 1.52 -1.11 -6.41
CA ILE A 174 0.47 -0.10 -6.40
C ILE A 174 -0.75 -0.68 -7.10
N ASP A 175 -1.89 -0.73 -6.40
CA ASP A 175 -3.11 -1.37 -6.91
C ASP A 175 -3.51 -0.80 -8.26
N ARG A 176 -3.58 0.54 -8.38
CA ARG A 176 -3.94 1.26 -9.59
C ARG A 176 -3.18 2.58 -9.70
N ILE A 177 -2.90 3.00 -10.92
CA ILE A 177 -2.50 4.37 -11.21
C ILE A 177 -3.38 4.86 -12.33
N PHE A 178 -4.13 5.91 -12.07
CA PHE A 178 -4.88 6.64 -13.10
C PHE A 178 -4.07 7.83 -13.59
N GLU A 179 -4.35 8.28 -14.80
CA GLU A 179 -3.85 9.53 -15.34
C GLU A 179 -5.02 10.48 -15.54
N GLU A 180 -4.95 11.63 -14.94
CA GLU A 180 -5.96 12.68 -15.05
C GLU A 180 -5.28 14.04 -15.12
N ASN A 181 -5.73 14.89 -16.06
CA ASN A 181 -5.20 16.25 -16.25
C ASN A 181 -3.67 16.32 -16.38
N GLY A 182 -3.07 15.30 -16.99
CA GLY A 182 -1.62 15.21 -17.21
C GLY A 182 -0.77 14.84 -15.99
N GLY A 183 -1.40 14.39 -14.91
CA GLY A 183 -0.73 13.90 -13.70
C GLY A 183 -1.19 12.51 -13.30
N TYR A 184 -0.44 11.88 -12.41
CA TYR A 184 -0.75 10.54 -11.90
C TYR A 184 -1.50 10.59 -10.57
N ILE A 185 -2.41 9.63 -10.41
CA ILE A 185 -3.19 9.39 -9.20
C ILE A 185 -2.99 7.93 -8.79
N PRO A 186 -2.02 7.61 -7.90
CA PRO A 186 -2.01 6.30 -7.28
C PRO A 186 -3.27 6.10 -6.45
N PHE A 187 -3.85 4.91 -6.58
CA PHE A 187 -5.16 4.60 -6.03
C PHE A 187 -5.14 3.24 -5.32
N GLU A 188 -5.62 3.20 -4.09
CA GLU A 188 -5.63 2.02 -3.24
C GLU A 188 -7.05 1.54 -2.96
N TYR A 189 -7.25 0.23 -2.98
CA TYR A 189 -8.50 -0.41 -2.60
C TYR A 189 -8.37 -1.10 -1.24
N LYS A 190 -9.40 -0.97 -0.41
CA LYS A 190 -9.44 -1.60 0.91
C LYS A 190 -10.73 -2.38 1.12
N THR A 191 -10.63 -3.65 1.50
CA THR A 191 -11.75 -4.59 1.65
C THR A 191 -12.49 -4.45 2.98
N GLY A 192 -12.00 -3.65 3.90
CA GLY A 192 -12.67 -3.38 5.18
C GLY A 192 -13.55 -2.13 5.12
N PRO A 193 -14.38 -1.87 6.15
CA PRO A 193 -15.17 -0.64 6.22
C PRO A 193 -14.31 0.60 6.42
N TRP A 194 -14.73 1.72 5.86
CA TRP A 194 -14.13 3.03 6.16
C TRP A 194 -14.40 3.44 7.59
N LYS A 195 -13.44 4.10 8.20
CA LYS A 195 -13.52 4.80 9.49
C LYS A 195 -12.62 6.04 9.41
N ASP A 196 -13.08 7.19 9.88
CA ASP A 196 -12.38 8.48 9.73
C ASP A 196 -10.95 8.49 10.29
N TYR A 197 -10.72 7.75 11.38
CA TYR A 197 -9.37 7.62 11.93
C TYR A 197 -8.35 6.99 10.97
N LYS A 198 -8.80 6.27 9.94
CA LYS A 198 -7.93 5.66 8.91
C LYS A 198 -7.35 6.70 7.94
N GLY A 199 -7.97 7.87 7.82
CA GLY A 199 -7.55 8.88 6.85
C GLY A 199 -6.08 9.29 6.96
N THR A 200 -5.52 9.33 8.16
CA THR A 200 -4.10 9.66 8.35
C THR A 200 -3.18 8.54 7.87
N SER A 201 -3.49 7.28 8.15
CA SER A 201 -2.71 6.13 7.66
C SER A 201 -2.79 6.03 6.15
N MET A 202 -3.98 6.19 5.57
CA MET A 202 -4.17 6.17 4.11
C MET A 202 -3.34 7.24 3.40
N ARG A 203 -3.33 8.48 3.90
CA ARG A 203 -2.46 9.52 3.33
C ARG A 203 -0.99 9.15 3.37
N LYS A 204 -0.51 8.52 4.44
CA LYS A 204 0.88 8.05 4.53
C LYS A 204 1.16 6.92 3.55
N GLU A 205 0.22 5.99 3.35
CA GLU A 205 0.33 4.93 2.35
C GLU A 205 0.45 5.53 0.94
N MET A 206 -0.40 6.49 0.60
CA MET A 206 -0.37 7.18 -0.68
C MET A 206 0.90 8.02 -0.88
N ALA A 207 1.38 8.69 0.15
CA ALA A 207 2.64 9.41 0.11
C ALA A 207 3.84 8.47 -0.09
N PHE A 208 3.79 7.24 0.44
CA PHE A 208 4.79 6.22 0.14
C PHE A 208 4.74 5.78 -1.33
N TYR A 209 3.57 5.64 -1.92
CA TYR A 209 3.42 5.36 -3.35
C TYR A 209 3.92 6.52 -4.23
N GLN A 210 3.63 7.77 -3.85
CA GLN A 210 4.23 8.92 -4.51
C GLN A 210 5.75 8.86 -4.44
N LEU A 211 6.32 8.55 -3.28
CA LEU A 211 7.76 8.43 -3.11
C LEU A 211 8.36 7.36 -4.03
N LEU A 212 7.67 6.23 -4.21
CA LEU A 212 8.07 5.18 -5.15
C LEU A 212 8.07 5.69 -6.59
N ILE A 213 6.98 6.27 -7.06
CA ILE A 213 6.83 6.74 -8.44
C ILE A 213 7.85 7.86 -8.74
N GLU A 214 8.01 8.82 -7.84
CA GLU A 214 8.85 9.99 -8.07
C GLU A 214 10.37 9.73 -7.95
N ASN A 215 10.76 8.56 -7.43
CA ASN A 215 12.17 8.18 -7.30
C ASN A 215 12.53 6.89 -8.07
N ALA A 216 11.58 6.27 -8.76
CA ALA A 216 11.86 5.12 -9.61
C ALA A 216 12.69 5.54 -10.83
N GLU A 217 13.55 4.66 -11.30
CA GLU A 217 14.28 4.84 -12.56
C GLU A 217 13.30 4.87 -13.74
N ASP A 218 13.63 5.62 -14.78
CA ASP A 218 12.79 5.78 -15.98
C ASP A 218 12.36 4.42 -16.58
N GLU A 219 13.26 3.43 -16.57
CA GLU A 219 12.97 2.09 -17.05
C GLU A 219 11.85 1.40 -16.26
N VAL A 220 11.81 1.60 -14.95
CA VAL A 220 10.76 1.07 -14.07
C VAL A 220 9.43 1.76 -14.36
N LEU A 221 9.44 3.08 -14.56
CA LEU A 221 8.24 3.85 -14.91
C LEU A 221 7.68 3.40 -16.27
N ILE A 222 8.51 3.38 -17.30
CA ILE A 222 8.14 2.98 -18.67
C ILE A 222 7.59 1.54 -18.70
N LYS A 223 8.24 0.61 -18.00
CA LYS A 223 7.78 -0.78 -17.87
C LYS A 223 6.36 -0.88 -17.29
N ASN A 224 6.00 0.02 -16.40
CA ASN A 224 4.68 0.11 -15.78
C ASN A 224 3.71 1.03 -16.56
N GLY A 225 4.06 1.48 -17.77
CA GLY A 225 3.20 2.30 -18.62
C GLY A 225 3.18 3.79 -18.25
N LEU A 226 4.12 4.26 -17.42
CA LEU A 226 4.18 5.64 -16.97
C LEU A 226 5.21 6.45 -17.78
N ASP A 227 4.88 7.72 -18.06
CA ASP A 227 5.79 8.71 -18.61
C ASP A 227 6.65 9.32 -17.48
N PRO A 228 7.99 9.20 -17.54
CA PRO A 228 8.89 9.74 -16.51
C PRO A 228 8.81 11.27 -16.31
N ASN A 229 8.24 11.99 -17.28
CA ASN A 229 8.10 13.45 -17.20
C ASN A 229 6.87 13.90 -16.41
N LYS A 230 5.94 12.99 -16.10
CA LYS A 230 4.74 13.30 -15.34
C LYS A 230 4.95 13.06 -13.85
N ARG A 231 4.16 13.74 -13.03
CA ARG A 231 4.26 13.68 -11.57
C ARG A 231 2.95 13.18 -10.94
N VAL A 232 3.04 12.72 -9.72
CA VAL A 232 1.87 12.43 -8.89
C VAL A 232 1.25 13.76 -8.44
N THR A 233 -0.02 13.98 -8.78
CA THR A 233 -0.76 15.21 -8.47
C THR A 233 -1.80 15.01 -7.38
N HIS A 234 -2.41 13.82 -7.34
CA HIS A 234 -3.44 13.48 -6.37
C HIS A 234 -3.18 12.10 -5.78
N TRP A 235 -3.84 11.82 -4.66
CA TRP A 235 -3.94 10.51 -4.03
C TRP A 235 -5.38 10.07 -3.96
N GLY A 236 -5.67 8.78 -4.19
CA GLY A 236 -7.01 8.26 -4.12
C GLY A 236 -7.11 6.92 -3.39
N TRP A 237 -8.27 6.65 -2.81
CA TRP A 237 -8.60 5.34 -2.27
C TRP A 237 -10.10 5.07 -2.25
N TYR A 238 -10.45 3.79 -2.27
CA TYR A 238 -11.82 3.33 -2.27
C TYR A 238 -12.05 2.20 -1.26
N TYR A 239 -13.12 2.31 -0.50
CA TYR A 239 -13.60 1.33 0.46
C TYR A 239 -14.99 0.82 0.02
N PRO A 240 -15.07 -0.29 -0.78
CA PRO A 240 -16.33 -0.78 -1.32
C PRO A 240 -17.40 -1.07 -0.26
N VAL A 241 -17.01 -1.71 0.86
CA VAL A 241 -17.94 -2.03 1.95
C VAL A 241 -18.69 -0.80 2.49
N SER A 242 -18.10 0.36 2.39
CA SER A 242 -18.70 1.62 2.84
C SER A 242 -19.14 2.52 1.68
N ASN A 243 -18.98 2.06 0.44
CA ASN A 243 -19.08 2.87 -0.78
C ASN A 243 -18.43 4.26 -0.61
N TYR A 244 -17.20 4.25 -0.06
CA TYR A 244 -16.49 5.48 0.26
C TYR A 244 -15.28 5.64 -0.65
N VAL A 245 -15.35 6.63 -1.52
CA VAL A 245 -14.26 7.06 -2.39
C VAL A 245 -13.69 8.38 -1.90
N PHE A 246 -12.40 8.54 -2.01
CA PHE A 246 -11.74 9.78 -1.64
C PHE A 246 -10.58 10.07 -2.59
N SER A 247 -10.48 11.33 -3.02
CA SER A 247 -9.32 11.85 -3.75
C SER A 247 -8.93 13.20 -3.19
N GLN A 248 -7.64 13.50 -3.16
CA GLN A 248 -7.11 14.80 -2.74
C GLN A 248 -5.80 15.11 -3.44
N GLU A 249 -5.47 16.37 -3.58
CA GLU A 249 -4.13 16.82 -3.98
C GLU A 249 -3.06 16.33 -3.00
N VAL A 250 -1.86 16.10 -3.53
CA VAL A 250 -0.68 15.72 -2.75
C VAL A 250 -0.36 16.77 -1.68
N LYS A 251 0.16 16.32 -0.54
CA LYS A 251 0.50 17.22 0.58
C LYS A 251 1.94 17.01 1.03
N THR A 252 2.77 18.01 0.84
CA THR A 252 4.18 18.05 1.26
C THR A 252 4.35 17.63 2.74
N ARG A 253 3.46 18.10 3.64
CA ARG A 253 3.50 17.74 5.05
C ARG A 253 3.40 16.22 5.28
N THR A 254 2.59 15.52 4.47
CA THR A 254 2.45 14.07 4.60
C THR A 254 3.69 13.35 4.09
N MET A 255 4.28 13.83 2.99
CA MET A 255 5.56 13.31 2.48
C MET A 255 6.66 13.47 3.53
N THR A 256 6.80 14.67 4.13
CA THR A 256 7.73 14.91 5.24
C THR A 256 7.49 13.94 6.40
N SER A 257 6.23 13.65 6.73
CA SER A 257 5.89 12.68 7.78
C SER A 257 6.35 11.25 7.46
N VAL A 258 6.26 10.83 6.19
CA VAL A 258 6.76 9.53 5.73
C VAL A 258 8.28 9.48 5.82
N MET A 259 8.98 10.51 5.32
CA MET A 259 10.45 10.60 5.40
C MET A 259 10.94 10.58 6.86
N ASN A 260 10.27 11.34 7.74
CA ASN A 260 10.56 11.33 9.19
C ASN A 260 10.35 9.95 9.82
N ASN A 261 9.37 9.18 9.37
CA ASN A 261 9.11 7.83 9.87
C ASN A 261 10.18 6.84 9.39
N ILE A 262 10.65 6.99 8.15
CA ILE A 262 11.78 6.20 7.62
C ILE A 262 13.06 6.52 8.41
N ALA A 263 13.37 7.82 8.63
CA ALA A 263 14.52 8.20 9.44
C ALA A 263 14.44 7.64 10.88
N LYS A 264 13.24 7.65 11.49
CA LYS A 264 13.04 7.05 12.80
C LYS A 264 13.26 5.53 12.79
N LEU A 265 12.85 4.83 11.72
CA LEU A 265 13.12 3.41 11.58
C LEU A 265 14.63 3.14 11.53
N ILE A 266 15.38 3.89 10.73
CA ILE A 266 16.85 3.79 10.66
C ILE A 266 17.48 4.06 12.04
N TRP A 267 17.05 5.12 12.73
CA TRP A 267 17.50 5.44 14.07
C TRP A 267 17.23 4.29 15.05
N SER A 268 16.08 3.61 14.92
CA SER A 268 15.76 2.45 15.76
C SER A 268 16.72 1.29 15.53
N TYR A 269 17.17 1.07 14.31
CA TYR A 269 18.22 0.10 14.00
C TYR A 269 19.56 0.50 14.60
N GLU A 270 19.99 1.77 14.41
CA GLU A 270 21.26 2.27 14.98
C GLU A 270 21.37 2.10 16.48
N ASN A 271 20.24 2.18 17.17
CA ASN A 271 20.17 2.17 18.63
C ASN A 271 19.59 0.85 19.19
N SER A 272 19.31 -0.14 18.33
CA SER A 272 18.65 -1.39 18.72
C SER A 272 17.39 -1.15 19.57
N HIS A 273 16.59 -0.13 19.21
CA HIS A 273 15.49 0.37 20.02
C HIS A 273 14.15 0.29 19.30
N PHE A 274 13.39 -0.77 19.58
CA PHE A 274 12.06 -1.06 19.01
C PHE A 274 11.02 -1.16 20.15
N PRO A 275 10.61 -0.05 20.76
CA PRO A 275 9.70 -0.07 21.90
C PRO A 275 8.29 -0.48 21.50
N ALA A 276 7.60 -1.20 22.38
CA ALA A 276 6.18 -1.45 22.21
C ALA A 276 5.37 -0.16 22.38
N LYS A 277 4.41 0.05 21.49
CA LYS A 277 3.36 1.05 21.67
C LYS A 277 2.13 0.34 22.21
N PHE A 278 2.02 0.29 23.54
CA PHE A 278 0.90 -0.41 24.14
C PHE A 278 -0.38 0.43 24.10
N PHE A 279 -1.44 -0.19 23.57
CA PHE A 279 -2.81 0.27 23.66
C PHE A 279 -3.74 -0.96 23.55
N TYR A 280 -4.47 -1.29 24.63
CA TYR A 280 -5.21 -2.54 24.74
C TYR A 280 -6.04 -2.90 23.50
N LYS A 281 -6.90 -1.97 23.03
CA LYS A 281 -7.75 -2.21 21.85
C LYS A 281 -6.97 -2.55 20.59
N THR A 282 -5.75 -2.10 20.48
CA THR A 282 -4.86 -2.37 19.35
C THR A 282 -4.09 -3.65 19.56
N CYS A 283 -3.56 -3.85 20.77
CA CYS A 283 -2.75 -5.01 21.10
C CYS A 283 -3.56 -6.30 21.13
N SER A 284 -4.85 -6.28 21.52
CA SER A 284 -5.71 -7.47 21.51
C SER A 284 -5.90 -8.09 20.12
N HIS A 285 -5.64 -7.34 19.05
CA HIS A 285 -5.65 -7.82 17.66
C HIS A 285 -4.24 -8.06 17.09
N CYS A 286 -3.20 -8.01 17.92
CA CYS A 286 -1.83 -8.23 17.49
C CYS A 286 -1.48 -9.72 17.50
N SER A 287 -0.97 -10.24 16.39
CA SER A 287 -0.52 -11.64 16.28
C SER A 287 0.53 -12.03 17.34
N PHE A 288 1.22 -11.06 17.93
CA PHE A 288 2.25 -11.25 18.94
C PHE A 288 1.79 -10.92 20.38
N PHE A 289 0.48 -10.76 20.59
CA PHE A 289 -0.05 -10.40 21.92
C PHE A 289 0.41 -11.37 23.00
N GLY A 290 0.40 -12.67 22.73
CA GLY A 290 0.76 -13.74 23.69
C GLY A 290 2.24 -13.80 24.05
N ILE A 291 3.13 -13.16 23.27
CA ILE A 291 4.59 -13.20 23.51
C ILE A 291 5.20 -11.84 23.77
N CYS A 292 4.40 -10.78 23.70
CA CYS A 292 4.89 -9.40 23.89
C CYS A 292 4.92 -9.04 25.38
N ASP A 293 6.11 -8.81 25.94
CA ASP A 293 6.27 -8.46 27.36
C ASP A 293 5.41 -7.26 27.78
N ALA A 294 5.25 -6.27 26.91
CA ALA A 294 4.40 -5.11 27.17
C ALA A 294 2.91 -5.46 27.26
N ALA A 295 2.50 -6.62 26.74
CA ALA A 295 1.13 -7.10 26.81
C ALA A 295 0.89 -8.05 28.01
N GLN A 296 1.96 -8.57 28.61
CA GLN A 296 1.93 -9.52 29.71
C GLN A 296 2.06 -8.85 31.09
N THR A 297 2.30 -7.55 31.17
CA THR A 297 2.39 -6.84 32.45
C THR A 297 1.00 -6.69 33.08
N ASP A 298 0.81 -7.17 34.31
CA ASP A 298 -0.44 -7.17 35.10
C ASP A 298 -0.99 -5.75 35.45
N THR A 299 -0.58 -4.73 34.73
CA THR A 299 -0.98 -3.34 34.97
C THR A 299 -2.29 -2.95 34.28
N TRP A 300 -3.21 -3.90 34.11
CA TRP A 300 -4.47 -3.75 33.35
C TRP A 300 -5.71 -3.43 34.21
N LEU A 301 -5.55 -3.11 35.44
CA LEU A 301 -6.65 -2.74 36.36
C LEU A 301 -6.82 -1.23 36.43
#